data_7deece49bc79cdc67fddabfa78f0a9c7
#
_entry.id   7deece49bc79cdc67fddabfa78f0a9c7
#
_cell.length_a   1.000
_cell.length_b   1.000
_cell.length_c   1.000
_cell.angle_alpha   90.00
_cell.angle_beta   90.00
_cell.angle_gamma   90.00
#
_symmetry.space_group_name_H-M   'P 1'
#
loop_
_entity.id
_entity.type
_entity.pdbx_description
1 polymer ?
#
loop_
_entity_poly.entity_id
_entity_poly.type
_entity_poly.pdbx_seq_one_letter_code
_entity_poly.pdbx_strand_id
1 'polypeptide(L)'
;MKKIVLSIIFLILLSTNSFAQISVLGELTRKYVVKPGGVYEGTIVLRNKGDKPHDVKIKKKDYLFDREGKNRFEDPPIHPRSNSDWISVSPSKASIPPGESLNVSFKIHIPQKEDLSGSYWSILMVEPLEPIVAETLLRSENKKLTMSLKVVIQHAVQIITDIGDTGTTKIKFVERKIVNKEGKRFIQIDIENVGERWVTFKPIVEIFDQDGKSIGKFEANRARIFPTCSARFFSDISEVPKGKYKALIVTDGFGEKVFGTRMNLNIED
;
A
#
# COMPACT_ATOMS: atom_id res chain seq x y z
N MET A 1 19.04 31.42 -34.66
CA MET A 1 17.94 30.42 -34.57
C MET A 1 18.43 28.97 -34.73
N LYS A 2 19.20 28.60 -35.76
CA LYS A 2 19.68 27.20 -35.94
C LYS A 2 20.51 26.63 -34.77
N LYS A 3 21.33 27.45 -34.08
CA LYS A 3 22.14 27.01 -32.93
C LYS A 3 21.29 26.75 -31.65
N ILE A 4 20.20 27.48 -31.46
CA ILE A 4 19.27 27.31 -30.32
C ILE A 4 18.45 26.03 -30.51
N VAL A 5 17.98 25.75 -31.73
CA VAL A 5 17.24 24.53 -32.06
C VAL A 5 18.11 23.28 -31.87
N LEU A 6 19.39 23.33 -32.26
CA LEU A 6 20.33 22.22 -32.07
C LEU A 6 20.63 21.95 -30.59
N SER A 7 20.68 23.02 -29.76
CA SER A 7 20.88 22.90 -28.30
C SER A 7 19.67 22.29 -27.58
N ILE A 8 18.44 22.60 -28.03
CA ILE A 8 17.20 22.04 -27.49
C ILE A 8 17.06 20.56 -27.89
N ILE A 9 17.41 20.18 -29.10
CA ILE A 9 17.41 18.78 -29.56
C ILE A 9 18.43 17.95 -28.78
N PHE A 10 19.60 18.51 -28.44
CA PHE A 10 20.62 17.85 -27.64
C PHE A 10 20.16 17.65 -26.15
N LEU A 11 19.36 18.58 -25.61
CA LEU A 11 18.81 18.47 -24.24
C LEU A 11 17.73 17.42 -24.13
N ILE A 12 16.95 17.16 -25.18
CA ILE A 12 15.90 16.14 -25.22
C ILE A 12 16.47 14.70 -25.30
N LEU A 13 17.66 14.54 -25.87
CA LEU A 13 18.36 13.26 -25.98
C LEU A 13 19.02 12.79 -24.68
N LEU A 14 19.08 13.64 -23.65
CA LEU A 14 19.65 13.31 -22.32
C LEU A 14 18.61 12.84 -21.30
N SER A 15 17.36 12.68 -21.66
CA SER A 15 16.36 12.02 -20.81
C SER A 15 16.62 10.51 -20.79
N THR A 16 17.65 10.08 -20.06
CA THR A 16 17.82 8.68 -19.68
C THR A 16 16.69 8.34 -18.72
N ASN A 17 15.68 7.67 -19.25
CA ASN A 17 14.62 7.10 -18.44
C ASN A 17 15.25 6.08 -17.47
N SER A 18 15.48 6.51 -16.23
CA SER A 18 15.91 5.63 -15.14
C SER A 18 14.70 4.80 -14.68
N PHE A 19 14.31 3.82 -15.49
CA PHE A 19 13.29 2.87 -15.10
C PHE A 19 13.87 1.83 -14.13
N ALA A 20 13.05 1.36 -13.20
CA ALA A 20 13.37 0.18 -12.42
C ALA A 20 13.77 -0.96 -13.38
N GLN A 21 15.01 -1.44 -13.26
CA GLN A 21 15.56 -2.45 -14.17
C GLN A 21 14.83 -3.78 -14.05
N ILE A 22 14.41 -4.15 -12.83
CA ILE A 22 13.55 -5.30 -12.58
C ILE A 22 12.13 -4.81 -12.33
N SER A 23 11.16 -5.41 -13.01
CA SER A 23 9.72 -5.15 -12.81
C SER A 23 8.98 -6.45 -12.53
N VAL A 24 7.94 -6.35 -11.72
CA VAL A 24 6.96 -7.43 -11.50
C VAL A 24 5.82 -7.23 -12.50
N LEU A 25 5.50 -8.26 -13.28
CA LEU A 25 4.39 -8.24 -14.22
C LEU A 25 3.11 -8.73 -13.54
N GLY A 26 2.00 -8.04 -13.79
CA GLY A 26 0.68 -8.33 -13.25
C GLY A 26 0.44 -7.70 -11.87
N GLU A 27 -0.51 -8.27 -11.13
CA GLU A 27 -0.96 -7.70 -9.86
C GLU A 27 0.06 -7.91 -8.74
N LEU A 28 0.24 -6.89 -7.90
CA LEU A 28 1.09 -6.96 -6.70
C LEU A 28 0.36 -7.50 -5.46
N THR A 29 -0.94 -7.80 -5.56
CA THR A 29 -1.72 -8.42 -4.49
C THR A 29 -2.35 -9.71 -5.00
N ARG A 30 -2.00 -10.83 -4.38
CA ARG A 30 -2.56 -12.15 -4.66
C ARG A 30 -3.46 -12.57 -3.50
N LYS A 31 -4.73 -12.89 -3.78
CA LYS A 31 -5.72 -13.29 -2.77
C LYS A 31 -6.17 -14.72 -3.03
N TYR A 32 -6.21 -15.49 -1.98
CA TYR A 32 -6.63 -16.88 -1.99
C TYR A 32 -7.68 -17.10 -0.91
N VAL A 33 -8.82 -17.67 -1.30
CA VAL A 33 -9.76 -18.25 -0.33
C VAL A 33 -9.34 -19.70 -0.15
N VAL A 34 -8.98 -20.07 1.07
CA VAL A 34 -8.27 -21.30 1.35
C VAL A 34 -8.99 -22.13 2.42
N LYS A 35 -8.65 -23.42 2.48
CA LYS A 35 -9.13 -24.35 3.52
C LYS A 35 -7.94 -24.90 4.31
N PRO A 36 -8.09 -25.18 5.62
CA PRO A 36 -7.07 -25.88 6.40
C PRO A 36 -6.59 -27.16 5.70
N GLY A 37 -5.28 -27.43 5.72
CA GLY A 37 -4.64 -28.56 5.03
C GLY A 37 -4.51 -28.42 3.50
N GLY A 38 -5.07 -27.38 2.89
CA GLY A 38 -5.01 -27.15 1.44
C GLY A 38 -3.64 -26.68 0.98
N VAL A 39 -3.34 -26.92 -0.29
CA VAL A 39 -2.14 -26.43 -0.98
C VAL A 39 -2.58 -25.60 -2.18
N TYR A 40 -2.02 -24.39 -2.29
CA TYR A 40 -2.33 -23.43 -3.34
C TYR A 40 -1.04 -22.96 -3.99
N GLU A 41 -1.09 -22.68 -5.27
CA GLU A 41 0.09 -22.32 -6.06
C GLU A 41 -0.12 -20.98 -6.77
N GLY A 42 0.98 -20.31 -7.05
CA GLY A 42 0.99 -19.08 -7.83
C GLY A 42 2.35 -18.83 -8.47
N THR A 43 2.38 -17.86 -9.38
CA THR A 43 3.59 -17.46 -10.07
C THR A 43 3.72 -15.95 -10.08
N ILE A 44 4.92 -15.46 -9.81
CA ILE A 44 5.33 -14.08 -9.98
C ILE A 44 6.22 -14.02 -11.22
N VAL A 45 5.87 -13.19 -12.19
CA VAL A 45 6.67 -12.99 -13.38
C VAL A 45 7.53 -11.75 -13.18
N LEU A 46 8.84 -11.92 -13.16
CA LEU A 46 9.82 -10.85 -13.09
C LEU A 46 10.36 -10.60 -14.50
N ARG A 47 10.55 -9.33 -14.86
CA ARG A 47 11.16 -8.96 -16.14
C ARG A 47 12.32 -8.00 -15.91
N ASN A 48 13.46 -8.33 -16.52
CA ASN A 48 14.58 -7.43 -16.62
C ASN A 48 14.38 -6.49 -17.83
N LYS A 49 14.19 -5.19 -17.57
CA LYS A 49 14.07 -4.14 -18.59
C LYS A 49 15.41 -3.42 -18.86
N GLY A 50 16.44 -3.79 -18.13
CA GLY A 50 17.78 -3.25 -18.29
C GLY A 50 18.55 -3.89 -19.45
N ASP A 51 19.75 -3.40 -19.67
CA ASP A 51 20.69 -3.81 -20.71
C ASP A 51 21.75 -4.80 -20.23
N LYS A 52 21.73 -5.16 -18.94
CA LYS A 52 22.65 -6.09 -18.28
C LYS A 52 21.89 -7.16 -17.51
N PRO A 53 22.51 -8.33 -17.23
CA PRO A 53 21.94 -9.30 -16.32
C PRO A 53 21.76 -8.68 -14.92
N HIS A 54 20.66 -9.00 -14.26
CA HIS A 54 20.37 -8.56 -12.89
C HIS A 54 20.06 -9.73 -11.99
N ASP A 55 20.79 -9.81 -10.89
CA ASP A 55 20.53 -10.75 -9.83
C ASP A 55 19.38 -10.25 -8.95
N VAL A 56 18.44 -11.14 -8.65
CA VAL A 56 17.32 -10.88 -7.76
C VAL A 56 17.27 -11.90 -6.64
N LYS A 57 16.80 -11.47 -5.48
CA LYS A 57 16.49 -12.33 -4.33
C LYS A 57 15.04 -12.10 -3.92
N ILE A 58 14.34 -13.19 -3.65
CA ILE A 58 12.98 -13.14 -3.13
C ILE A 58 13.04 -13.50 -1.65
N LYS A 59 12.60 -12.56 -0.80
CA LYS A 59 12.52 -12.74 0.66
C LYS A 59 11.08 -12.73 1.11
N LYS A 60 10.78 -13.51 2.12
CA LYS A 60 9.50 -13.42 2.83
C LYS A 60 9.62 -12.30 3.87
N LYS A 61 8.63 -11.43 3.94
CA LYS A 61 8.54 -10.33 4.90
C LYS A 61 7.13 -10.25 5.45
N ASP A 62 7.01 -9.90 6.72
CA ASP A 62 5.75 -9.44 7.27
C ASP A 62 5.55 -7.97 7.01
N TYR A 63 4.28 -7.56 6.89
CA TYR A 63 3.90 -6.20 6.56
C TYR A 63 2.84 -5.69 7.51
N LEU A 64 3.15 -4.62 8.21
CA LEU A 64 2.23 -3.86 9.05
C LEU A 64 2.30 -2.38 8.69
N PHE A 65 1.21 -1.67 8.94
CA PHE A 65 1.14 -0.23 8.75
C PHE A 65 0.18 0.41 9.76
N ASP A 66 0.33 1.70 9.94
CA ASP A 66 -0.48 2.48 10.85
C ASP A 66 -1.09 3.73 10.18
N ARG A 67 -1.98 4.39 10.92
CA ARG A 67 -2.68 5.61 10.49
C ARG A 67 -1.76 6.82 10.28
N GLU A 68 -0.56 6.81 10.82
CA GLU A 68 0.47 7.82 10.59
C GLU A 68 1.20 7.62 9.25
N GLY A 69 0.88 6.53 8.51
CA GLY A 69 1.51 6.16 7.23
C GLY A 69 2.84 5.45 7.38
N LYS A 70 3.18 4.99 8.59
CA LYS A 70 4.39 4.21 8.83
C LYS A 70 4.19 2.78 8.35
N ASN A 71 4.98 2.38 7.36
CA ASN A 71 5.02 1.02 6.85
C ASN A 71 6.21 0.27 7.46
N ARG A 72 5.99 -0.97 7.88
CA ARG A 72 7.02 -1.88 8.43
C ARG A 72 7.07 -3.15 7.61
N PHE A 73 8.25 -3.46 7.08
CA PHE A 73 8.58 -4.68 6.34
C PHE A 73 9.70 -5.39 7.09
N GLU A 74 9.37 -6.36 7.89
CA GLU A 74 10.32 -7.00 8.82
C GLU A 74 10.39 -8.50 8.57
N ASP A 75 11.46 -9.15 9.09
CA ASP A 75 11.59 -10.60 9.00
C ASP A 75 10.51 -11.27 9.87
N PRO A 76 9.78 -12.25 9.32
CA PRO A 76 8.69 -12.92 10.03
C PRO A 76 9.20 -13.87 11.14
N PRO A 77 8.34 -14.15 12.14
CA PRO A 77 6.99 -13.60 12.36
C PRO A 77 7.02 -12.37 13.26
N ILE A 78 6.35 -11.28 12.85
CA ILE A 78 6.16 -10.09 13.71
C ILE A 78 4.70 -9.89 14.14
N HIS A 79 3.79 -10.69 13.61
CA HIS A 79 2.39 -10.68 14.02
C HIS A 79 1.76 -12.08 13.91
N PRO A 80 0.73 -12.39 14.71
CA PRO A 80 0.17 -13.73 14.80
C PRO A 80 -0.59 -14.19 13.55
N ARG A 81 -0.85 -13.29 12.60
CA ARG A 81 -1.53 -13.59 11.35
C ARG A 81 -0.59 -13.58 10.14
N SER A 82 0.69 -13.82 10.38
CA SER A 82 1.65 -14.06 9.28
C SER A 82 1.38 -15.41 8.62
N ASN A 83 1.33 -15.43 7.30
CA ASN A 83 1.32 -16.66 6.51
C ASN A 83 2.67 -16.96 5.85
N SER A 84 3.73 -16.27 6.25
CA SER A 84 5.06 -16.41 5.66
C SER A 84 5.62 -17.82 5.76
N ASP A 85 5.37 -18.52 6.89
CA ASP A 85 5.83 -19.90 7.09
C ASP A 85 5.04 -20.92 6.28
N TRP A 86 3.87 -20.54 5.78
CA TRP A 86 3.07 -21.37 4.89
C TRP A 86 3.57 -21.33 3.45
N ILE A 87 4.43 -20.36 3.11
CA ILE A 87 4.83 -20.08 1.73
C ILE A 87 6.24 -20.61 1.48
N SER A 88 6.38 -21.41 0.43
CA SER A 88 7.66 -21.78 -0.19
C SER A 88 7.78 -21.10 -1.56
N VAL A 89 9.00 -20.67 -1.92
CA VAL A 89 9.28 -19.92 -3.16
C VAL A 89 10.42 -20.58 -3.91
N SER A 90 10.30 -20.73 -5.23
CA SER A 90 11.35 -21.29 -6.08
C SER A 90 11.33 -20.63 -7.48
N PRO A 91 12.49 -20.15 -7.97
CA PRO A 91 13.74 -19.96 -7.24
C PRO A 91 13.67 -18.78 -6.26
N SER A 92 14.37 -18.86 -5.14
CA SER A 92 14.49 -17.74 -4.18
C SER A 92 15.62 -16.76 -4.52
N LYS A 93 16.50 -17.13 -5.45
CA LYS A 93 17.56 -16.30 -6.03
C LYS A 93 17.80 -16.71 -7.47
N ALA A 94 17.96 -15.75 -8.36
CA ALA A 94 18.27 -15.99 -9.76
C ALA A 94 18.90 -14.76 -10.43
N SER A 95 19.61 -15.00 -11.54
CA SER A 95 20.04 -13.95 -12.48
C SER A 95 19.07 -13.91 -13.66
N ILE A 96 18.63 -12.70 -14.04
CA ILE A 96 17.72 -12.50 -15.17
C ILE A 96 18.48 -11.78 -16.27
N PRO A 97 18.69 -12.40 -17.46
CA PRO A 97 19.34 -11.76 -18.59
C PRO A 97 18.59 -10.52 -19.08
N PRO A 98 19.27 -9.62 -19.84
CA PRO A 98 18.65 -8.42 -20.41
C PRO A 98 17.42 -8.74 -21.25
N GLY A 99 16.33 -8.03 -21.03
CA GLY A 99 15.08 -8.19 -21.78
C GLY A 99 14.30 -9.48 -21.52
N GLU A 100 14.83 -10.39 -20.67
CA GLU A 100 14.19 -11.65 -20.36
C GLU A 100 13.25 -11.60 -19.15
N SER A 101 12.44 -12.63 -19.01
CA SER A 101 11.53 -12.81 -17.89
C SER A 101 11.84 -14.10 -17.14
N LEU A 102 11.65 -14.05 -15.82
CA LEU A 102 11.76 -15.20 -14.92
C LEU A 102 10.43 -15.48 -14.24
N ASN A 103 10.00 -16.72 -14.28
CA ASN A 103 8.87 -17.20 -13.51
C ASN A 103 9.34 -17.69 -12.14
N VAL A 104 8.88 -17.02 -11.08
CA VAL A 104 9.09 -17.42 -9.69
C VAL A 104 7.81 -18.07 -9.19
N SER A 105 7.86 -19.38 -8.99
CA SER A 105 6.73 -20.14 -8.47
C SER A 105 6.70 -20.07 -6.95
N PHE A 106 5.50 -20.05 -6.36
CA PHE A 106 5.32 -20.19 -4.93
C PHE A 106 4.17 -21.15 -4.62
N LYS A 107 4.30 -21.84 -3.47
CA LYS A 107 3.26 -22.72 -2.94
C LYS A 107 2.89 -22.26 -1.53
N ILE A 108 1.61 -22.31 -1.22
CA ILE A 108 1.05 -21.97 0.08
C ILE A 108 0.50 -23.24 0.70
N HIS A 109 1.13 -23.75 1.74
CA HIS A 109 0.71 -24.93 2.49
C HIS A 109 -0.04 -24.49 3.74
N ILE A 110 -1.37 -24.56 3.69
CA ILE A 110 -2.19 -24.16 4.83
C ILE A 110 -2.08 -25.21 5.94
N PRO A 111 -1.74 -24.83 7.17
CA PRO A 111 -1.70 -25.78 8.28
C PRO A 111 -3.04 -26.46 8.51
N GLN A 112 -3.00 -27.76 8.89
CA GLN A 112 -4.19 -28.51 9.30
C GLN A 112 -4.49 -28.18 10.78
N LYS A 113 -5.10 -27.00 11.03
CA LYS A 113 -5.48 -26.53 12.36
C LYS A 113 -6.93 -26.07 12.33
N GLU A 114 -7.69 -26.47 13.35
CA GLU A 114 -9.13 -26.17 13.47
C GLU A 114 -9.40 -24.72 13.89
N ASP A 115 -8.45 -24.08 14.55
CA ASP A 115 -8.57 -22.71 15.07
C ASP A 115 -8.21 -21.60 14.06
N LEU A 116 -7.86 -21.98 12.83
CA LEU A 116 -7.57 -21.00 11.78
C LEU A 116 -8.86 -20.28 11.35
N SER A 117 -8.84 -18.95 11.39
CA SER A 117 -9.97 -18.13 10.96
C SER A 117 -9.52 -16.79 10.40
N GLY A 118 -10.36 -16.18 9.55
CA GLY A 118 -10.13 -14.85 9.00
C GLY A 118 -8.95 -14.78 8.02
N SER A 119 -8.23 -13.67 8.04
CA SER A 119 -7.21 -13.36 7.05
C SER A 119 -5.80 -13.44 7.63
N TYR A 120 -4.89 -14.04 6.84
CA TYR A 120 -3.45 -14.07 7.07
C TYR A 120 -2.74 -13.45 5.88
N TRP A 121 -1.60 -12.80 6.10
CA TRP A 121 -0.87 -12.15 5.02
C TRP A 121 0.62 -12.05 5.30
N SER A 122 1.38 -11.97 4.22
CA SER A 122 2.80 -11.63 4.20
C SER A 122 3.17 -11.05 2.83
N ILE A 123 4.43 -10.77 2.64
CA ILE A 123 4.98 -10.22 1.40
C ILE A 123 6.10 -11.10 0.89
N LEU A 124 6.07 -11.35 -0.42
CA LEU A 124 7.24 -11.80 -1.17
C LEU A 124 7.94 -10.54 -1.70
N MET A 125 9.03 -10.16 -1.04
CA MET A 125 9.83 -8.99 -1.40
C MET A 125 10.84 -9.38 -2.47
N VAL A 126 10.72 -8.81 -3.66
CA VAL A 126 11.68 -8.95 -4.75
C VAL A 126 12.73 -7.86 -4.61
N GLU A 127 13.95 -8.24 -4.30
CA GLU A 127 15.08 -7.36 -4.08
C GLU A 127 16.13 -7.56 -5.19
N PRO A 128 16.40 -6.55 -6.03
CA PRO A 128 17.61 -6.54 -6.86
C PRO A 128 18.84 -6.51 -5.97
N LEU A 129 19.87 -7.33 -6.28
CA LEU A 129 21.10 -7.40 -5.48
C LEU A 129 22.08 -6.28 -5.81
N GLU A 130 21.97 -5.68 -7.00
CA GLU A 130 22.79 -4.55 -7.41
C GLU A 130 21.99 -3.24 -7.30
N PRO A 131 22.54 -2.23 -6.62
CA PRO A 131 21.89 -0.92 -6.57
C PRO A 131 21.99 -0.19 -7.92
N ILE A 132 20.95 0.55 -8.27
CA ILE A 132 21.02 1.51 -9.38
C ILE A 132 21.87 2.69 -8.91
N VAL A 133 23.00 2.92 -9.59
CA VAL A 133 23.86 4.07 -9.31
C VAL A 133 23.47 5.21 -10.25
N ALA A 134 22.88 6.26 -9.70
CA ALA A 134 22.69 7.51 -10.43
C ALA A 134 23.87 8.46 -10.11
N GLU A 135 24.72 8.77 -11.07
CA GLU A 135 25.77 9.76 -10.93
C GLU A 135 25.20 11.14 -11.29
N THR A 136 25.08 12.01 -10.31
CA THR A 136 24.74 13.42 -10.52
C THR A 136 26.00 14.26 -10.40
N LEU A 137 26.44 14.84 -11.52
CA LEU A 137 27.54 15.80 -11.56
C LEU A 137 27.02 17.18 -11.15
N LEU A 138 27.22 17.57 -9.91
CA LEU A 138 27.05 18.96 -9.47
C LEU A 138 28.31 19.76 -9.78
N ARG A 139 28.20 20.71 -10.68
CA ARG A 139 29.28 21.65 -11.02
C ARG A 139 29.22 22.85 -10.09
N SER A 140 30.10 22.90 -9.12
CA SER A 140 30.39 24.12 -8.35
C SER A 140 31.66 24.75 -8.89
N GLU A 141 31.72 26.09 -8.95
CA GLU A 141 32.77 26.86 -9.65
C GLU A 141 34.21 26.56 -9.20
N ASN A 142 34.44 25.86 -8.09
CA ASN A 142 35.78 25.59 -7.57
C ASN A 142 36.08 24.16 -7.08
N LYS A 143 35.16 23.21 -7.14
CA LYS A 143 35.41 21.79 -6.82
C LYS A 143 34.43 20.89 -7.59
N LYS A 144 34.95 19.87 -8.31
CA LYS A 144 34.11 18.78 -8.83
C LYS A 144 33.65 17.92 -7.62
N LEU A 145 32.45 18.15 -7.13
CA LEU A 145 31.79 17.24 -6.20
C LEU A 145 31.04 16.19 -7.03
N THR A 146 31.52 14.96 -7.01
CA THR A 146 30.78 13.82 -7.58
C THR A 146 29.90 13.27 -6.47
N MET A 147 28.58 13.44 -6.59
CA MET A 147 27.61 12.85 -5.67
C MET A 147 27.03 11.60 -6.34
N SER A 148 27.25 10.43 -5.75
CA SER A 148 26.69 9.16 -6.21
C SER A 148 25.49 8.79 -5.34
N LEU A 149 24.29 8.72 -5.95
CA LEU A 149 23.06 8.26 -5.27
C LEU A 149 22.82 6.81 -5.64
N LYS A 150 22.83 5.91 -4.64
CA LYS A 150 22.46 4.51 -4.81
C LYS A 150 20.99 4.34 -4.50
N VAL A 151 20.18 3.98 -5.50
CA VAL A 151 18.75 3.71 -5.34
C VAL A 151 18.50 2.22 -5.57
N VAL A 152 17.81 1.57 -4.62
CA VAL A 152 17.35 0.19 -4.77
C VAL A 152 15.83 0.21 -4.77
N ILE A 153 15.23 -0.24 -5.87
CA ILE A 153 13.77 -0.36 -5.99
C ILE A 153 13.41 -1.81 -5.69
N GLN A 154 12.67 -2.01 -4.60
CA GLN A 154 12.15 -3.30 -4.20
C GLN A 154 10.67 -3.40 -4.57
N HIS A 155 10.21 -4.59 -4.97
CA HIS A 155 8.81 -4.84 -5.26
C HIS A 155 8.22 -5.77 -4.20
N ALA A 156 7.13 -5.30 -3.57
CA ALA A 156 6.41 -6.04 -2.56
C ALA A 156 5.20 -6.75 -3.21
N VAL A 157 5.25 -8.06 -3.34
CA VAL A 157 4.11 -8.87 -3.79
C VAL A 157 3.40 -9.42 -2.56
N GLN A 158 2.20 -8.91 -2.30
CA GLN A 158 1.41 -9.28 -1.13
C GLN A 158 0.63 -10.58 -1.38
N ILE A 159 0.76 -11.53 -0.47
CA ILE A 159 0.02 -12.79 -0.46
C ILE A 159 -0.97 -12.75 0.71
N ILE A 160 -2.25 -12.80 0.38
CA ILE A 160 -3.35 -12.81 1.34
C ILE A 160 -4.04 -14.16 1.25
N THR A 161 -4.26 -14.81 2.40
CA THR A 161 -5.02 -16.05 2.54
C THR A 161 -6.21 -15.81 3.46
N ASP A 162 -7.41 -15.98 2.95
CA ASP A 162 -8.65 -15.93 3.72
C ASP A 162 -9.12 -17.35 3.99
N ILE A 163 -9.26 -17.73 5.27
CA ILE A 163 -9.72 -19.06 5.67
C ILE A 163 -11.24 -19.16 5.44
N GLY A 164 -11.63 -19.60 4.25
CA GLY A 164 -13.02 -19.64 3.84
C GLY A 164 -13.72 -18.29 4.04
N ASP A 165 -14.94 -18.35 4.55
CA ASP A 165 -15.73 -17.18 4.99
C ASP A 165 -15.80 -17.09 6.53
N THR A 166 -14.68 -17.31 7.19
CA THR A 166 -14.55 -17.29 8.65
C THR A 166 -13.94 -15.99 9.14
N GLY A 167 -13.92 -15.83 10.46
CA GLY A 167 -13.36 -14.66 11.13
C GLY A 167 -14.33 -13.49 11.22
N THR A 168 -14.02 -12.60 12.14
CA THR A 168 -14.86 -11.45 12.46
C THR A 168 -14.43 -10.19 11.72
N THR A 169 -15.41 -9.38 11.30
CA THR A 169 -15.20 -8.00 10.85
C THR A 169 -15.55 -7.06 11.99
N LYS A 170 -14.57 -6.35 12.53
CA LYS A 170 -14.73 -5.41 13.63
C LYS A 170 -13.74 -4.26 13.52
N ILE A 171 -14.22 -3.05 13.75
CA ILE A 171 -13.38 -1.84 13.70
C ILE A 171 -13.55 -0.99 14.94
N LYS A 172 -12.57 -0.10 15.15
CA LYS A 172 -12.61 0.94 16.17
C LYS A 172 -12.33 2.29 15.49
N PHE A 173 -13.22 3.25 15.65
CA PHE A 173 -12.94 4.64 15.34
C PHE A 173 -12.04 5.21 16.45
N VAL A 174 -10.77 5.43 16.13
CA VAL A 174 -9.75 5.84 17.11
C VAL A 174 -9.82 7.34 17.36
N GLU A 175 -9.85 8.12 16.28
CA GLU A 175 -9.91 9.57 16.33
C GLU A 175 -10.80 10.13 15.23
N ARG A 176 -11.46 11.25 15.50
CA ARG A 176 -12.22 12.06 14.54
C ARG A 176 -12.05 13.51 14.91
N LYS A 177 -11.55 14.31 13.97
CA LYS A 177 -11.34 15.76 14.18
C LYS A 177 -11.35 16.54 12.88
N ILE A 178 -11.55 17.84 12.96
CA ILE A 178 -11.33 18.77 11.87
C ILE A 178 -9.84 19.08 11.78
N VAL A 179 -9.30 19.06 10.56
CA VAL A 179 -7.92 19.47 10.28
C VAL A 179 -7.87 20.36 9.05
N ASN A 180 -6.97 21.34 9.06
CA ASN A 180 -6.68 22.16 7.90
C ASN A 180 -5.37 21.71 7.25
N LYS A 181 -5.40 21.46 5.93
CA LYS A 181 -4.23 21.07 5.14
C LYS A 181 -4.28 21.81 3.81
N GLU A 182 -3.17 22.45 3.44
CA GLU A 182 -3.02 23.13 2.14
C GLU A 182 -4.19 24.08 1.82
N GLY A 183 -4.68 24.81 2.82
CA GLY A 183 -5.80 25.74 2.68
C GLY A 183 -7.19 25.11 2.58
N LYS A 184 -7.28 23.78 2.69
CA LYS A 184 -8.53 23.02 2.68
C LYS A 184 -8.86 22.46 4.06
N ARG A 185 -10.16 22.30 4.33
CA ARG A 185 -10.70 21.78 5.57
C ARG A 185 -11.15 20.33 5.39
N PHE A 186 -10.68 19.45 6.27
CA PHE A 186 -11.03 18.04 6.23
C PHE A 186 -11.57 17.54 7.58
N ILE A 187 -12.44 16.54 7.51
CA ILE A 187 -12.66 15.65 8.64
C ILE A 187 -11.63 14.52 8.52
N GLN A 188 -10.71 14.44 9.47
CA GLN A 188 -9.82 13.31 9.67
C GLN A 188 -10.57 12.22 10.45
N ILE A 189 -10.46 10.98 9.96
CA ILE A 189 -11.09 9.80 10.58
C ILE A 189 -10.02 8.72 10.66
N ASP A 190 -9.65 8.33 11.88
CA ASP A 190 -8.69 7.26 12.13
C ASP A 190 -9.44 5.99 12.51
N ILE A 191 -9.23 4.92 11.74
CA ILE A 191 -9.89 3.62 11.91
C ILE A 191 -8.83 2.55 12.12
N GLU A 192 -9.02 1.72 13.14
CA GLU A 192 -8.25 0.52 13.43
C GLU A 192 -9.10 -0.72 13.16
N ASN A 193 -8.53 -1.72 12.51
CA ASN A 193 -9.15 -3.02 12.34
C ASN A 193 -8.82 -3.90 13.56
N VAL A 194 -9.81 -4.11 14.39
CA VAL A 194 -9.74 -4.98 15.59
C VAL A 194 -10.43 -6.32 15.36
N GLY A 195 -10.77 -6.64 14.13
CA GLY A 195 -11.31 -7.92 13.70
C GLY A 195 -10.24 -8.90 13.23
N GLU A 196 -10.69 -9.95 12.56
CA GLU A 196 -9.84 -11.04 12.06
C GLU A 196 -9.72 -11.06 10.53
N ARG A 197 -10.58 -10.31 9.83
CA ARG A 197 -10.58 -10.19 8.38
C ARG A 197 -10.00 -8.84 7.96
N TRP A 198 -9.24 -8.82 6.85
CA TRP A 198 -8.91 -7.55 6.21
C TRP A 198 -10.18 -6.91 5.65
N VAL A 199 -10.23 -5.60 5.65
CA VAL A 199 -11.39 -4.82 5.18
C VAL A 199 -10.92 -3.67 4.31
N THR A 200 -11.76 -3.25 3.38
CA THR A 200 -11.55 -2.02 2.59
C THR A 200 -12.67 -1.06 2.88
N PHE A 201 -12.32 0.15 3.32
CA PHE A 201 -13.29 1.19 3.63
C PHE A 201 -13.16 2.39 2.70
N LYS A 202 -14.29 3.04 2.46
CA LYS A 202 -14.43 4.38 1.91
C LYS A 202 -15.47 5.10 2.76
N PRO A 203 -15.09 5.69 3.89
CA PRO A 203 -16.04 6.37 4.76
C PRO A 203 -16.77 7.47 4.04
N ILE A 204 -18.07 7.64 4.38
CA ILE A 204 -18.92 8.73 3.96
C ILE A 204 -19.30 9.52 5.20
N VAL A 205 -19.16 10.84 5.12
CA VAL A 205 -19.55 11.79 6.17
C VAL A 205 -20.79 12.51 5.71
N GLU A 206 -21.91 12.32 6.39
CA GLU A 206 -23.10 13.11 6.18
C GLU A 206 -23.21 14.19 7.28
N ILE A 207 -23.33 15.45 6.86
CA ILE A 207 -23.36 16.61 7.75
C ILE A 207 -24.78 17.14 7.84
N PHE A 208 -25.24 17.44 9.06
CA PHE A 208 -26.57 17.96 9.36
C PHE A 208 -26.46 19.29 10.12
N ASP A 209 -27.33 20.23 9.79
CA ASP A 209 -27.50 21.46 10.55
C ASP A 209 -28.19 21.23 11.92
N GLN A 210 -28.46 22.29 12.64
CA GLN A 210 -29.10 22.23 13.97
C GLN A 210 -30.55 21.74 13.91
N ASP A 211 -31.22 21.91 12.77
CA ASP A 211 -32.61 21.49 12.52
C ASP A 211 -32.69 20.04 12.02
N GLY A 212 -31.52 19.38 11.84
CA GLY A 212 -31.43 18.01 11.36
C GLY A 212 -31.54 17.86 9.85
N LYS A 213 -31.47 18.94 9.09
CA LYS A 213 -31.45 18.92 7.63
C LYS A 213 -30.05 18.58 7.13
N SER A 214 -29.95 17.66 6.19
CA SER A 214 -28.68 17.29 5.57
C SER A 214 -28.13 18.46 4.73
N ILE A 215 -26.87 18.82 5.02
CA ILE A 215 -26.09 19.80 4.25
C ILE A 215 -25.42 19.13 3.04
N GLY A 216 -25.06 17.83 3.19
CA GLY A 216 -24.41 17.08 2.13
C GLY A 216 -23.72 15.83 2.62
N LYS A 217 -23.25 15.03 1.63
CA LYS A 217 -22.47 13.82 1.85
C LYS A 217 -21.09 14.00 1.24
N PHE A 218 -20.06 13.75 2.05
CA PHE A 218 -18.66 13.97 1.71
C PHE A 218 -17.92 12.63 1.81
N GLU A 219 -17.38 12.16 0.69
CA GLU A 219 -16.65 10.90 0.65
C GLU A 219 -15.21 11.11 1.13
N ALA A 220 -14.71 10.13 1.85
CA ALA A 220 -13.28 10.07 2.18
C ALA A 220 -12.50 9.23 1.15
N ASN A 221 -11.16 9.25 1.25
CA ASN A 221 -10.30 8.34 0.50
C ASN A 221 -10.60 6.87 0.85
N ARG A 222 -10.21 5.96 -0.05
CA ARG A 222 -10.36 4.52 0.14
C ARG A 222 -9.06 3.91 0.64
N ALA A 223 -9.15 3.03 1.63
CA ALA A 223 -7.99 2.27 2.13
C ALA A 223 -8.38 0.85 2.56
N ARG A 224 -7.42 -0.08 2.42
CA ARG A 224 -7.50 -1.44 2.97
C ARG A 224 -6.81 -1.46 4.32
N ILE A 225 -7.42 -2.14 5.31
CA ILE A 225 -6.89 -2.27 6.66
C ILE A 225 -6.85 -3.76 7.02
N PHE A 226 -5.65 -4.27 7.31
CA PHE A 226 -5.46 -5.61 7.84
C PHE A 226 -5.76 -5.66 9.35
N PRO A 227 -6.05 -6.84 9.92
CA PRO A 227 -6.14 -6.99 11.37
C PRO A 227 -4.96 -6.35 12.10
N THR A 228 -5.21 -5.65 13.19
CA THR A 228 -4.22 -4.89 13.99
C THR A 228 -3.56 -3.68 13.31
N CYS A 229 -3.87 -3.43 12.05
CA CYS A 229 -3.45 -2.22 11.35
C CYS A 229 -4.50 -1.11 11.48
N SER A 230 -4.08 0.12 11.20
CA SER A 230 -4.95 1.29 11.19
C SER A 230 -4.70 2.16 9.97
N ALA A 231 -5.71 2.92 9.56
CA ALA A 231 -5.61 3.86 8.47
C ALA A 231 -6.28 5.19 8.81
N ARG A 232 -5.77 6.25 8.18
CA ARG A 232 -6.30 7.60 8.26
C ARG A 232 -7.04 7.96 6.99
N PHE A 233 -8.24 8.46 7.17
CA PHE A 233 -9.13 8.90 6.10
C PHE A 233 -9.35 10.40 6.20
N PHE A 234 -9.53 11.04 5.04
CA PHE A 234 -9.81 12.46 4.94
C PHE A 234 -11.03 12.69 4.06
N SER A 235 -12.02 13.40 4.58
CA SER A 235 -13.19 13.85 3.84
C SER A 235 -13.11 15.36 3.70
N ASP A 236 -13.06 15.88 2.47
CA ASP A 236 -13.00 17.33 2.19
C ASP A 236 -14.35 17.97 2.49
N ILE A 237 -14.37 18.90 3.43
CA ILE A 237 -15.54 19.66 3.86
C ILE A 237 -15.33 21.18 3.69
N SER A 238 -14.45 21.58 2.78
CA SER A 238 -14.09 22.99 2.57
C SER A 238 -15.30 23.86 2.18
N GLU A 239 -16.28 23.28 1.47
CA GLU A 239 -17.49 23.96 1.02
C GLU A 239 -18.56 24.12 2.11
N VAL A 240 -18.40 23.45 3.27
CA VAL A 240 -19.36 23.58 4.38
C VAL A 240 -19.19 24.94 5.05
N PRO A 241 -20.25 25.78 5.13
CA PRO A 241 -20.16 27.09 5.75
C PRO A 241 -19.77 27.04 7.22
N LYS A 242 -19.36 28.18 7.78
CA LYS A 242 -19.15 28.33 9.23
C LYS A 242 -20.45 28.04 9.97
N GLY A 243 -20.32 27.40 11.14
CA GLY A 243 -21.46 27.05 11.95
C GLY A 243 -21.26 25.81 12.80
N LYS A 244 -22.31 25.46 13.52
CA LYS A 244 -22.38 24.25 14.33
C LYS A 244 -23.19 23.18 13.63
N TYR A 245 -22.64 21.99 13.52
CA TYR A 245 -23.22 20.88 12.80
C TYR A 245 -23.09 19.57 13.57
N LYS A 246 -23.84 18.56 13.13
CA LYS A 246 -23.67 17.16 13.54
C LYS A 246 -23.23 16.38 12.32
N ALA A 247 -22.21 15.53 12.45
CA ALA A 247 -21.79 14.62 11.40
C ALA A 247 -22.03 13.18 11.79
N LEU A 248 -22.62 12.43 10.85
CA LEU A 248 -22.70 10.98 10.86
C LEU A 248 -21.65 10.43 9.91
N ILE A 249 -20.71 9.66 10.44
CA ILE A 249 -19.67 8.98 9.66
C ILE A 249 -20.08 7.53 9.53
N VAL A 250 -20.21 7.06 8.30
CA VAL A 250 -20.63 5.69 7.98
C VAL A 250 -19.61 5.06 7.05
N THR A 251 -19.30 3.80 7.28
CA THR A 251 -18.52 2.98 6.34
C THR A 251 -19.06 1.55 6.35
N ASP A 252 -19.11 0.93 5.17
CA ASP A 252 -19.47 -0.47 5.02
C ASP A 252 -18.23 -1.36 5.01
N GLY A 253 -18.38 -2.55 5.56
CA GLY A 253 -17.36 -3.58 5.53
C GLY A 253 -17.92 -4.82 4.81
N PHE A 254 -17.55 -5.05 3.54
CA PHE A 254 -17.96 -6.21 2.76
C PHE A 254 -19.49 -6.45 2.63
N GLY A 255 -20.26 -5.38 2.48
CA GLY A 255 -21.68 -5.48 2.10
C GLY A 255 -22.66 -5.91 3.19
N GLU A 256 -22.21 -6.53 4.28
CA GLU A 256 -23.12 -7.05 5.33
C GLU A 256 -23.07 -6.26 6.65
N LYS A 257 -21.97 -5.57 6.91
CA LYS A 257 -21.78 -4.81 8.16
C LYS A 257 -21.52 -3.36 7.90
N VAL A 258 -22.38 -2.52 8.44
CA VAL A 258 -22.23 -1.07 8.41
C VAL A 258 -21.74 -0.62 9.78
N PHE A 259 -20.67 0.18 9.77
CA PHE A 259 -20.12 0.80 10.97
C PHE A 259 -20.38 2.28 10.94
N GLY A 260 -20.78 2.84 12.06
CA GLY A 260 -21.10 4.24 12.15
C GLY A 260 -20.63 4.89 13.44
N THR A 261 -20.33 6.17 13.37
CA THR A 261 -20.03 7.02 14.52
C THR A 261 -20.53 8.44 14.27
N ARG A 262 -20.70 9.21 15.35
CA ARG A 262 -21.15 10.60 15.27
C ARG A 262 -20.09 11.52 15.86
N MET A 263 -20.06 12.76 15.38
CA MET A 263 -19.28 13.83 15.98
C MET A 263 -20.02 15.17 15.84
N ASN A 264 -19.79 16.06 16.78
CA ASN A 264 -20.20 17.45 16.64
C ASN A 264 -19.10 18.21 15.90
N LEU A 265 -19.50 19.10 14.99
CA LEU A 265 -18.60 19.97 14.26
C LEU A 265 -18.85 21.40 14.68
N ASN A 266 -17.78 22.11 14.99
CA ASN A 266 -17.78 23.57 15.13
C ASN A 266 -16.81 24.11 14.08
N ILE A 267 -17.34 24.72 13.03
CA ILE A 267 -16.56 25.25 11.92
C ILE A 267 -16.38 26.74 12.17
N GLU A 268 -15.18 27.12 12.56
CA GLU A 268 -14.76 28.49 12.82
C GLU A 268 -13.83 29.00 11.71
N ASP A 269 -13.26 30.19 11.88
CA ASP A 269 -12.32 30.82 10.95
C ASP A 269 -11.02 30.03 10.77
#